data_a17a6a1d05ad95c2c991e39d10882bb1
#
_entry.id   a17a6a1d05ad95c2c991e39d10882bb1
#
_cell.length_a   1.000
_cell.length_b   1.000
_cell.length_c   1.000
_cell.angle_alpha   90.00
_cell.angle_beta   90.00
_cell.angle_gamma   90.00
#
_symmetry.space_group_name_H-M   'P 1'
#
loop_
_entity.id
_entity.type
_entity.pdbx_description
1 polymer ?
#
loop_
_entity_poly.entity_id
_entity_poly.type
_entity_poly.pdbx_seq_one_letter_code
_entity_poly.pdbx_strand_id
1 'polypeptide(L)'
;MKIIPAIDLMDSNVVRLYKGDPENKTIYSKNPVEIAKKWESAGADILHIVDLDATLGRGENLETIKEISKNVSLPLQVAGGLRSEEKISQVLDFASRVVIGTIAMQLKESEQDNILSDFIQTFGNERIVISIDHVDGKIVTHGWQKNTGIDLYDATNEFVKYGF
;
A
#
# COMPACT_ATOMS: atom_id res chain seq x y z
N MET A 1 12.32 17.47 4.38
CA MET A 1 11.36 16.51 4.99
C MET A 1 10.16 16.44 4.06
N LYS A 2 9.62 15.26 3.75
CA LYS A 2 8.39 15.11 2.95
C LYS A 2 7.21 14.83 3.88
N ILE A 3 6.07 15.44 3.61
CA ILE A 3 4.81 15.22 4.34
C ILE A 3 3.92 14.35 3.48
N ILE A 4 3.60 13.15 3.99
CA ILE A 4 2.81 12.13 3.29
C ILE A 4 1.60 11.78 4.16
N PRO A 5 0.49 12.53 4.07
CA PRO A 5 -0.73 12.19 4.77
C PRO A 5 -1.34 10.92 4.19
N ALA A 6 -2.10 10.19 5.03
CA ALA A 6 -2.79 8.98 4.64
C ALA A 6 -4.31 9.15 4.60
N ILE A 7 -4.94 8.46 3.64
CA ILE A 7 -6.38 8.25 3.53
C ILE A 7 -6.63 6.75 3.51
N ASP A 8 -7.31 6.24 4.54
CA ASP A 8 -7.80 4.87 4.56
C ASP A 8 -9.19 4.84 3.95
N LEU A 9 -9.42 3.99 2.94
CA LEU A 9 -10.69 3.83 2.26
C LEU A 9 -11.35 2.50 2.64
N MET A 10 -12.63 2.57 3.00
CA MET A 10 -13.51 1.42 3.19
C MET A 10 -14.93 1.80 2.78
N ASP A 11 -15.60 0.96 1.97
CA ASP A 11 -16.93 1.24 1.41
C ASP A 11 -16.98 2.62 0.72
N SER A 12 -15.94 3.00 0.00
CA SER A 12 -15.75 4.32 -0.64
C SER A 12 -15.78 5.52 0.32
N ASN A 13 -15.62 5.31 1.62
CA ASN A 13 -15.54 6.36 2.63
C ASN A 13 -14.12 6.48 3.18
N VAL A 14 -13.79 7.68 3.68
CA VAL A 14 -12.57 7.89 4.47
C VAL A 14 -12.83 7.43 5.90
N VAL A 15 -12.04 6.47 6.35
CA VAL A 15 -12.23 5.84 7.66
C VAL A 15 -10.96 5.82 8.50
N ARG A 16 -11.12 5.49 9.77
CA ARG A 16 -10.04 5.09 10.68
C ARG A 16 -10.49 3.85 11.43
N LEU A 17 -9.69 2.80 11.38
CA LEU A 17 -9.93 1.61 12.18
C LEU A 17 -9.36 1.79 13.60
N TYR A 18 -10.12 1.38 14.60
CA TYR A 18 -9.58 1.32 15.96
C TYR A 18 -8.75 0.03 16.11
N LYS A 19 -7.45 0.18 16.35
CA LYS A 19 -6.49 -0.94 16.47
C LYS A 19 -6.53 -1.94 15.30
N GLY A 20 -6.85 -1.48 14.08
CA GLY A 20 -6.93 -2.32 12.90
C GLY A 20 -8.21 -3.17 12.78
N ASP A 21 -9.19 -2.98 13.69
CA ASP A 21 -10.44 -3.73 13.69
C ASP A 21 -11.46 -3.14 12.69
N PRO A 22 -11.83 -3.86 11.61
CA PRO A 22 -12.77 -3.40 10.60
C PRO A 22 -14.19 -3.17 11.14
N GLU A 23 -14.57 -3.88 12.19
CA GLU A 23 -15.89 -3.75 12.81
C GLU A 23 -15.97 -2.52 13.74
N ASN A 24 -14.80 -1.96 14.09
CA ASN A 24 -14.68 -0.78 14.95
C ASN A 24 -14.04 0.38 14.19
N LYS A 25 -14.78 0.92 13.21
CA LYS A 25 -14.34 2.01 12.35
C LYS A 25 -15.06 3.33 12.65
N THR A 26 -14.33 4.42 12.52
CA THR A 26 -14.89 5.79 12.49
C THR A 26 -14.88 6.29 11.06
N ILE A 27 -16.03 6.77 10.56
CA ILE A 27 -16.12 7.41 9.25
C ILE A 27 -15.84 8.90 9.43
N TYR A 28 -14.76 9.39 8.80
CA TYR A 28 -14.38 10.80 8.83
C TYR A 28 -15.00 11.61 7.70
N SER A 29 -15.21 10.99 6.54
CA SER A 29 -15.84 11.65 5.39
C SER A 29 -16.43 10.61 4.43
N LYS A 30 -17.54 10.99 3.81
CA LYS A 30 -18.14 10.27 2.67
C LYS A 30 -17.65 10.83 1.32
N ASN A 31 -16.77 11.82 1.34
CA ASN A 31 -16.22 12.44 0.15
C ASN A 31 -14.67 12.38 0.18
N PRO A 32 -14.07 11.28 -0.28
CA PRO A 32 -12.61 11.11 -0.30
C PRO A 32 -11.88 12.15 -1.15
N VAL A 33 -12.47 12.60 -2.24
CA VAL A 33 -11.90 13.62 -3.12
C VAL A 33 -11.75 14.96 -2.39
N GLU A 34 -12.74 15.34 -1.58
CA GLU A 34 -12.64 16.56 -0.78
C GLU A 34 -11.52 16.49 0.25
N ILE A 35 -11.32 15.34 0.88
CA ILE A 35 -10.23 15.13 1.85
C ILE A 35 -8.88 15.19 1.13
N ALA A 36 -8.76 14.58 -0.06
CA ALA A 36 -7.55 14.64 -0.86
C ALA A 36 -7.18 16.09 -1.23
N LYS A 37 -8.16 16.89 -1.68
CA LYS A 37 -7.97 18.34 -1.98
C LYS A 37 -7.59 19.15 -0.74
N LYS A 38 -8.09 18.80 0.45
CA LYS A 38 -7.67 19.45 1.70
C LYS A 38 -6.19 19.19 2.00
N TRP A 39 -5.72 17.95 1.80
CA TRP A 39 -4.30 17.62 1.98
C TRP A 39 -3.41 18.32 0.95
N GLU A 40 -3.83 18.39 -0.30
CA GLU A 40 -3.13 19.14 -1.33
C GLU A 40 -3.00 20.62 -0.96
N SER A 41 -4.12 21.24 -0.57
CA SER A 41 -4.15 22.66 -0.15
C SER A 41 -3.33 22.93 1.13
N ALA A 42 -3.16 21.92 1.97
CA ALA A 42 -2.33 21.99 3.17
C ALA A 42 -0.82 21.82 2.89
N GLY A 43 -0.42 21.59 1.62
CA GLY A 43 0.97 21.47 1.21
C GLY A 43 1.58 20.08 1.40
N ALA A 44 0.78 19.01 1.29
CA ALA A 44 1.29 17.65 1.25
C ALA A 44 2.19 17.42 0.02
N ASP A 45 3.23 16.60 0.17
CA ASP A 45 4.13 16.24 -0.93
C ASP A 45 3.65 15.04 -1.73
N ILE A 46 3.03 14.09 -1.07
CA ILE A 46 2.51 12.83 -1.64
C ILE A 46 1.26 12.48 -0.85
N LEU A 47 0.26 11.89 -1.49
CA LEU A 47 -0.91 11.35 -0.81
C LEU A 47 -0.81 9.82 -0.74
N HIS A 48 -0.80 9.26 0.47
CA HIS A 48 -0.87 7.82 0.69
C HIS A 48 -2.32 7.36 0.80
N ILE A 49 -2.72 6.39 0.00
CA ILE A 49 -4.10 5.86 0.00
C ILE A 49 -4.03 4.37 0.27
N VAL A 50 -4.79 3.91 1.26
CA VAL A 50 -4.91 2.49 1.61
C VAL A 50 -6.31 2.00 1.27
N ASP A 51 -6.39 1.03 0.37
CA ASP A 51 -7.64 0.30 0.09
C ASP A 51 -7.82 -0.82 1.12
N LEU A 52 -8.62 -0.54 2.14
CA LEU A 52 -8.87 -1.51 3.22
C LEU A 52 -9.78 -2.65 2.77
N ASP A 53 -10.74 -2.41 1.86
CA ASP A 53 -11.60 -3.48 1.35
C ASP A 53 -10.78 -4.49 0.55
N ALA A 54 -9.88 -4.01 -0.32
CA ALA A 54 -8.96 -4.88 -1.05
C ALA A 54 -7.96 -5.60 -0.13
N THR A 55 -7.49 -4.93 0.94
CA THR A 55 -6.62 -5.54 1.95
C THR A 55 -7.30 -6.71 2.64
N LEU A 56 -8.58 -6.55 2.99
CA LEU A 56 -9.39 -7.52 3.72
C LEU A 56 -10.07 -8.56 2.82
N GLY A 57 -9.96 -8.41 1.48
CA GLY A 57 -10.62 -9.30 0.52
C GLY A 57 -12.15 -9.17 0.52
N ARG A 58 -12.68 -8.00 0.86
CA ARG A 58 -14.12 -7.68 0.94
C ARG A 58 -14.64 -6.89 -0.27
N GLY A 59 -13.78 -6.55 -1.20
CA GLY A 59 -14.08 -5.71 -2.36
C GLY A 59 -12.88 -4.86 -2.74
N GLU A 60 -13.12 -3.70 -3.35
CA GLU A 60 -12.07 -2.73 -3.71
C GLU A 60 -12.64 -1.31 -3.87
N ASN A 61 -11.77 -0.31 -3.68
CA ASN A 61 -12.08 1.11 -3.86
C ASN A 61 -11.37 1.72 -5.08
N LEU A 62 -11.01 0.91 -6.08
CA LEU A 62 -10.19 1.33 -7.21
C LEU A 62 -10.77 2.54 -7.95
N GLU A 63 -12.08 2.55 -8.20
CA GLU A 63 -12.72 3.67 -8.90
C GLU A 63 -12.69 4.97 -8.06
N THR A 64 -12.85 4.84 -6.73
CA THR A 64 -12.70 5.98 -5.82
C THR A 64 -11.27 6.53 -5.85
N ILE A 65 -10.25 5.67 -5.89
CA ILE A 65 -8.84 6.08 -5.97
C ILE A 65 -8.54 6.74 -7.32
N LYS A 66 -9.08 6.21 -8.42
CA LYS A 66 -9.00 6.86 -9.75
C LYS A 66 -9.69 8.22 -9.77
N GLU A 67 -10.81 8.37 -9.09
CA GLU A 67 -11.48 9.66 -9.00
C GLU A 67 -10.66 10.67 -8.21
N ILE A 68 -10.01 10.25 -7.12
CA ILE A 68 -9.04 11.09 -6.40
C ILE A 68 -7.91 11.51 -7.34
N SER A 69 -7.31 10.58 -8.10
CA SER A 69 -6.18 10.88 -8.99
C SER A 69 -6.49 11.91 -10.07
N LYS A 70 -7.74 11.96 -10.54
CA LYS A 70 -8.20 12.96 -11.52
C LYS A 70 -8.42 14.35 -10.93
N ASN A 71 -8.55 14.45 -9.61
CA ASN A 71 -8.99 15.67 -8.92
C ASN A 71 -7.90 16.35 -8.09
N VAL A 72 -6.73 15.73 -7.93
CA VAL A 72 -5.56 16.31 -7.27
C VAL A 72 -4.32 16.19 -8.15
N SER A 73 -3.36 17.09 -7.99
CA SER A 73 -2.06 17.07 -8.67
C SER A 73 -0.98 16.36 -7.84
N LEU A 74 -1.30 15.97 -6.61
CA LEU A 74 -0.38 15.25 -5.73
C LEU A 74 0.00 13.89 -6.33
N PRO A 75 1.28 13.50 -6.30
CA PRO A 75 1.67 12.12 -6.55
C PRO A 75 0.95 11.18 -5.57
N LEU A 76 0.34 10.11 -6.10
CA LEU A 76 -0.34 9.12 -5.26
C LEU A 76 0.59 7.94 -4.95
N GLN A 77 0.57 7.51 -3.69
CA GLN A 77 1.12 6.25 -3.23
C GLN A 77 -0.03 5.36 -2.78
N VAL A 78 -0.26 4.24 -3.47
CA VAL A 78 -1.42 3.38 -3.23
C VAL A 78 -0.99 2.07 -2.59
N ALA A 79 -1.71 1.66 -1.56
CA ALA A 79 -1.56 0.41 -0.84
C ALA A 79 -2.90 -0.33 -0.72
N GLY A 80 -2.83 -1.63 -0.43
CA GLY A 80 -3.99 -2.46 -0.16
C GLY A 80 -4.36 -3.37 -1.31
N GLY A 81 -4.40 -4.68 -1.04
CA GLY A 81 -4.86 -5.70 -1.98
C GLY A 81 -4.03 -5.93 -3.24
N LEU A 82 -2.84 -5.37 -3.33
CA LEU A 82 -1.95 -5.48 -4.50
C LEU A 82 -1.23 -6.84 -4.48
N ARG A 83 -1.89 -7.87 -5.05
CA ARG A 83 -1.45 -9.27 -4.98
C ARG A 83 -1.10 -9.90 -6.32
N SER A 84 -1.16 -9.15 -7.42
CA SER A 84 -0.76 -9.61 -8.77
C SER A 84 -0.11 -8.48 -9.55
N GLU A 85 0.72 -8.83 -10.53
CA GLU A 85 1.35 -7.88 -11.45
C GLU A 85 0.32 -7.05 -12.22
N GLU A 86 -0.77 -7.68 -12.66
CA GLU A 86 -1.85 -6.99 -13.38
C GLU A 86 -2.48 -5.89 -12.52
N LYS A 87 -2.75 -6.20 -11.24
CA LYS A 87 -3.34 -5.22 -10.31
C LYS A 87 -2.39 -4.08 -10.02
N ILE A 88 -1.11 -4.38 -9.86
CA ILE A 88 -0.06 -3.38 -9.65
C ILE A 88 0.08 -2.50 -10.89
N SER A 89 0.17 -3.10 -12.08
CA SER A 89 0.22 -2.37 -13.36
C SER A 89 -0.97 -1.43 -13.49
N GLN A 90 -2.19 -1.93 -13.25
CA GLN A 90 -3.42 -1.15 -13.32
C GLN A 90 -3.41 0.07 -12.37
N VAL A 91 -2.87 -0.09 -11.18
CA VAL A 91 -2.76 1.02 -10.21
C VAL A 91 -1.67 2.00 -10.63
N LEU A 92 -0.55 1.50 -11.17
CA LEU A 92 0.56 2.32 -11.65
C LEU A 92 0.23 3.14 -12.91
N ASP A 93 -0.88 2.88 -13.59
CA ASP A 93 -1.37 3.71 -14.69
C ASP A 93 -1.80 5.13 -14.23
N PHE A 94 -2.19 5.27 -12.96
CA PHE A 94 -2.65 6.54 -12.40
C PHE A 94 -1.98 6.93 -11.06
N ALA A 95 -1.23 6.03 -10.43
CA ALA A 95 -0.47 6.29 -9.22
C ALA A 95 1.02 6.40 -9.52
N SER A 96 1.73 7.24 -8.77
CA SER A 96 3.17 7.40 -8.91
C SER A 96 3.93 6.18 -8.40
N ARG A 97 3.44 5.57 -7.33
CA ARG A 97 4.03 4.37 -6.74
C ARG A 97 3.01 3.54 -5.96
N VAL A 98 3.35 2.31 -5.72
CA VAL A 98 2.55 1.35 -4.95
C VAL A 98 3.29 0.86 -3.72
N VAL A 99 2.53 0.46 -2.69
CA VAL A 99 3.08 -0.21 -1.51
C VAL A 99 2.63 -1.66 -1.53
N ILE A 100 3.59 -2.56 -1.54
CA ILE A 100 3.36 -4.01 -1.52
C ILE A 100 3.91 -4.61 -0.22
N GLY A 101 3.18 -5.52 0.38
CA GLY A 101 3.58 -6.22 1.60
C GLY A 101 3.61 -7.74 1.37
N THR A 102 2.47 -8.39 1.53
CA THR A 102 2.36 -9.86 1.46
C THR A 102 2.94 -10.45 0.17
N ILE A 103 2.71 -9.82 -0.99
CA ILE A 103 3.26 -10.31 -2.27
C ILE A 103 4.79 -10.25 -2.28
N ALA A 104 5.41 -9.21 -1.73
CA ALA A 104 6.87 -9.11 -1.66
C ALA A 104 7.48 -10.25 -0.86
N MET A 105 6.84 -10.65 0.24
CA MET A 105 7.27 -11.79 1.04
C MET A 105 7.08 -13.12 0.31
N GLN A 106 5.98 -13.28 -0.43
CA GLN A 106 5.72 -14.48 -1.24
C GLN A 106 6.71 -14.62 -2.40
N LEU A 107 7.04 -13.52 -3.08
CA LEU A 107 8.03 -13.51 -4.16
C LEU A 107 9.43 -13.87 -3.64
N LYS A 108 9.76 -13.45 -2.41
CA LYS A 108 11.01 -13.82 -1.74
C LYS A 108 11.06 -15.30 -1.35
N GLU A 109 9.94 -15.88 -0.89
CA GLU A 109 9.84 -17.28 -0.49
C GLU A 109 9.82 -18.26 -1.71
N SER A 110 9.58 -17.74 -2.92
CA SER A 110 9.64 -18.56 -4.13
C SER A 110 11.08 -18.94 -4.42
N GLU A 111 11.34 -20.22 -4.69
CA GLU A 111 12.68 -20.73 -5.07
C GLU A 111 13.19 -20.20 -6.42
N GLN A 112 12.45 -19.30 -7.06
CA GLN A 112 12.83 -18.64 -8.30
C GLN A 112 13.54 -17.32 -7.96
N ASP A 113 14.85 -17.37 -7.82
CA ASP A 113 15.72 -16.25 -7.42
C ASP A 113 15.58 -14.95 -8.23
N ASN A 114 14.88 -14.97 -9.36
CA ASN A 114 14.79 -13.82 -10.26
C ASN A 114 13.46 -13.09 -10.24
N ILE A 115 12.38 -13.63 -9.65
CA ILE A 115 11.04 -13.02 -9.75
C ILE A 115 11.01 -11.61 -9.15
N LEU A 116 11.64 -11.39 -8.00
CA LEU A 116 11.67 -10.07 -7.38
C LEU A 116 12.50 -9.07 -8.20
N SER A 117 13.60 -9.54 -8.81
CA SER A 117 14.42 -8.74 -9.74
C SER A 117 13.66 -8.40 -11.00
N ASP A 118 12.94 -9.36 -11.59
CA ASP A 118 12.11 -9.15 -12.79
C ASP A 118 10.98 -8.16 -12.49
N PHE A 119 10.41 -8.23 -11.30
CA PHE A 119 9.38 -7.32 -10.82
C PHE A 119 9.90 -5.87 -10.72
N ILE A 120 11.10 -5.68 -10.14
CA ILE A 120 11.77 -4.38 -10.08
C ILE A 120 12.09 -3.87 -11.49
N GLN A 121 12.57 -4.76 -12.36
CA GLN A 121 12.91 -4.41 -13.74
C GLN A 121 11.67 -3.98 -14.53
N THR A 122 10.52 -4.62 -14.29
CA THR A 122 9.25 -4.32 -14.96
C THR A 122 8.68 -2.97 -14.52
N PHE A 123 8.65 -2.69 -13.23
CA PHE A 123 7.96 -1.53 -12.68
C PHE A 123 8.87 -0.37 -12.27
N GLY A 124 10.14 -0.64 -12.07
CA GLY A 124 11.13 0.31 -11.52
C GLY A 124 11.10 0.35 -9.99
N ASN A 125 12.27 0.35 -9.37
CA ASN A 125 12.42 0.36 -7.91
C ASN A 125 11.84 1.61 -7.25
N GLU A 126 11.88 2.77 -7.93
CA GLU A 126 11.31 4.03 -7.41
C GLU A 126 9.79 4.03 -7.32
N ARG A 127 9.13 3.13 -8.05
CA ARG A 127 7.67 3.02 -8.09
C ARG A 127 7.12 1.96 -7.14
N ILE A 128 7.98 1.22 -6.46
CA ILE A 128 7.60 0.16 -5.53
C ILE A 128 8.15 0.46 -4.14
N VAL A 129 7.28 0.42 -3.16
CA VAL A 129 7.62 0.50 -1.74
C VAL A 129 7.29 -0.82 -1.09
N ILE A 130 8.22 -1.38 -0.33
CA ILE A 130 7.97 -2.58 0.46
C ILE A 130 7.44 -2.18 1.84
N SER A 131 6.29 -2.71 2.21
CA SER A 131 5.77 -2.65 3.59
C SER A 131 6.16 -3.92 4.33
N ILE A 132 6.82 -3.75 5.46
CA ILE A 132 7.24 -4.85 6.34
C ILE A 132 6.60 -4.64 7.70
N ASP A 133 5.50 -5.35 7.95
CA ASP A 133 4.84 -5.34 9.25
C ASP A 133 5.50 -6.36 10.20
N HIS A 134 5.66 -6.01 11.45
CA HIS A 134 6.26 -6.90 12.43
C HIS A 134 5.58 -6.84 13.79
N VAL A 135 5.70 -7.93 14.55
CA VAL A 135 5.38 -8.01 15.98
C VAL A 135 6.61 -8.57 16.69
N ASP A 136 7.11 -7.86 17.70
CA ASP A 136 8.31 -8.22 18.47
C ASP A 136 9.53 -8.56 17.60
N GLY A 137 9.74 -7.78 16.52
CA GLY A 137 10.86 -7.96 15.58
C GLY A 137 10.71 -9.13 14.62
N LYS A 138 9.57 -9.82 14.62
CA LYS A 138 9.28 -10.89 13.65
C LYS A 138 8.22 -10.45 12.66
N ILE A 139 8.46 -10.72 11.38
CA ILE A 139 7.57 -10.31 10.28
C ILE A 139 6.24 -11.03 10.38
N VAL A 140 5.18 -10.25 10.19
CA VAL A 140 3.80 -10.74 10.09
C VAL A 140 3.22 -10.41 8.71
N THR A 141 2.36 -11.28 8.22
CA THR A 141 1.70 -11.17 6.91
C THR A 141 0.20 -11.41 7.02
N HIS A 142 -0.54 -11.27 5.91
CA HIS A 142 -2.00 -11.51 5.83
C HIS A 142 -2.80 -10.69 6.86
N GLY A 143 -2.51 -9.37 6.94
CA GLY A 143 -3.19 -8.50 7.91
C GLY A 143 -2.88 -8.88 9.35
N TRP A 144 -1.59 -9.10 9.64
CA TRP A 144 -1.02 -9.46 10.96
C TRP A 144 -1.45 -10.83 11.52
N GLN A 145 -2.08 -11.69 10.70
CA GLN A 145 -2.60 -12.98 11.14
C GLN A 145 -1.56 -14.11 11.14
N LYS A 146 -0.52 -13.99 10.30
CA LYS A 146 0.52 -15.02 10.16
C LYS A 146 1.88 -14.47 10.56
N ASN A 147 2.47 -15.04 11.63
CA ASN A 147 3.87 -14.80 11.99
C ASN A 147 4.75 -15.71 11.11
N THR A 148 5.72 -15.13 10.42
CA THR A 148 6.62 -15.87 9.52
C THR A 148 7.84 -16.43 10.23
N GLY A 149 8.15 -15.99 11.45
CA GLY A 149 9.39 -16.31 12.15
C GLY A 149 10.63 -15.58 11.63
N ILE A 150 10.52 -14.87 10.51
CA ILE A 150 11.64 -14.14 9.87
C ILE A 150 11.94 -12.88 10.68
N ASP A 151 13.21 -12.60 10.91
CA ASP A 151 13.65 -11.38 11.59
C ASP A 151 13.47 -10.16 10.68
N LEU A 152 13.04 -9.03 11.26
CA LEU A 152 12.81 -7.77 10.54
C LEU A 152 14.08 -7.28 9.84
N TYR A 153 15.23 -7.29 10.53
CA TYR A 153 16.48 -6.80 9.96
C TYR A 153 17.00 -7.71 8.85
N ASP A 154 16.86 -9.03 9.02
CA ASP A 154 17.26 -10.00 8.00
C ASP A 154 16.47 -9.79 6.71
N ALA A 155 15.13 -9.64 6.82
CA ALA A 155 14.30 -9.38 5.66
C ALA A 155 14.60 -8.02 5.01
N THR A 156 14.79 -6.97 5.82
CA THR A 156 15.14 -5.64 5.30
C THR A 156 16.45 -5.68 4.52
N ASN A 157 17.49 -6.32 5.08
CA ASN A 157 18.78 -6.48 4.40
C ASN A 157 18.67 -7.25 3.09
N GLU A 158 17.78 -8.22 3.02
CA GLU A 158 17.51 -8.95 1.78
C GLU A 158 16.88 -8.05 0.72
N PHE A 159 15.82 -7.29 1.06
CA PHE A 159 15.19 -6.37 0.11
C PHE A 159 16.16 -5.29 -0.40
N VAL A 160 17.06 -4.79 0.45
CA VAL A 160 18.13 -3.85 0.03
C VAL A 160 19.03 -4.45 -1.05
N LYS A 161 19.33 -5.77 -1.04
CA LYS A 161 20.12 -6.42 -2.10
C LYS A 161 19.43 -6.40 -3.46
N TYR A 162 18.10 -6.33 -3.49
CA TYR A 162 17.30 -6.20 -4.71
C TYR A 162 17.13 -4.75 -5.17
N GLY A 163 17.65 -3.76 -4.41
CA GLY A 163 17.63 -2.35 -4.79
C GLY A 163 16.46 -1.52 -4.23
N PHE A 164 15.77 -2.04 -3.20
CA PHE A 164 14.73 -1.30 -2.46
C PHE A 164 15.31 -0.41 -1.36
#